data_4a91f3085508f29fca62e2e9c36e1cb6
#
_entry.id   4a91f3085508f29fca62e2e9c36e1cb6
#
_cell.length_a   1.000
_cell.length_b   1.000
_cell.length_c   1.000
_cell.angle_alpha   90.00
_cell.angle_beta   90.00
_cell.angle_gamma   90.00
#
_symmetry.space_group_name_H-M   'P 1'
#
loop_
_entity.id
_entity.type
_entity.pdbx_description
1 polymer ?
#
loop_
_entity_poly.entity_id
_entity_poly.type
_entity_poly.pdbx_seq_one_letter_code
_entity_poly.pdbx_strand_id
1 'polypeptide(L)'
;GTTIGLRIGETVRRIDLLNAMLIVSANDAASVIAWDVGGSVVGFVQQMNARAAELGCTGTNFTCAHGLFDYGNVSTAQDLAKIAAACAANQTFAQVAGTASYVLPATNLRKAEYTISSSNSLMNSESTNYREYVQWVKGGFTTLAGRCIVAFAQQDGHSYGLVILGCDTLDHLFAACDDLFDWAFASFADRPLVDTKTVLTTVDLTKCRTEPAVELYAAAPVSGYGHSDDKVSYSFDLPERVSATVKEGQKLGTATVYLDGYEVGQVDLVTHREYVSDFRTDIKATLLLLCALILILCALGFVTLRCGGGLTLNQRRRQMKKRR
;
A
#
# COMPACT_ATOMS: atom_id res chain seq x y z
N GLY A 1 -6.78 16.09 38.56
CA GLY A 1 -7.19 15.98 37.17
C GLY A 1 -8.51 16.69 36.92
N THR A 2 -8.85 16.90 35.64
CA THR A 2 -10.13 17.51 35.24
C THR A 2 -11.28 16.53 35.48
N THR A 3 -12.42 17.01 35.95
CA THR A 3 -13.64 16.22 36.15
C THR A 3 -14.86 17.06 35.76
N ILE A 4 -15.96 16.41 35.45
CA ILE A 4 -17.29 17.04 35.28
C ILE A 4 -18.15 16.93 36.52
N GLY A 5 -17.62 16.42 37.64
CA GLY A 5 -18.24 16.34 38.94
C GLY A 5 -19.37 15.30 39.03
N LEU A 6 -19.17 14.11 38.43
CA LEU A 6 -20.12 13.00 38.50
C LEU A 6 -20.31 12.55 39.96
N ARG A 7 -21.55 12.20 40.29
CA ARG A 7 -21.96 11.80 41.65
C ARG A 7 -22.49 10.37 41.67
N ILE A 8 -22.34 9.71 42.81
CA ILE A 8 -22.90 8.35 43.00
C ILE A 8 -24.43 8.45 42.84
N GLY A 9 -24.98 7.54 42.02
CA GLY A 9 -26.40 7.49 41.67
C GLY A 9 -26.82 8.47 40.57
N GLU A 10 -25.87 9.21 39.96
CA GLU A 10 -26.16 10.03 38.79
C GLU A 10 -26.30 9.15 37.51
N THR A 11 -27.36 9.39 36.76
CA THR A 11 -27.64 8.71 35.47
C THR A 11 -27.21 9.61 34.32
N VAL A 12 -26.23 9.16 33.52
CA VAL A 12 -25.63 9.92 32.41
C VAL A 12 -25.59 9.03 31.16
N ARG A 13 -25.86 9.59 30.00
CA ARG A 13 -25.74 8.81 28.72
C ARG A 13 -24.27 8.55 28.37
N ARG A 14 -23.96 7.41 27.80
CA ARG A 14 -22.59 7.08 27.36
C ARG A 14 -22.00 8.12 26.42
N ILE A 15 -22.81 8.67 25.51
CA ILE A 15 -22.34 9.71 24.58
C ILE A 15 -21.95 11.01 25.32
N ASP A 16 -22.62 11.37 26.40
CA ASP A 16 -22.26 12.55 27.19
C ASP A 16 -20.94 12.34 27.94
N LEU A 17 -20.70 11.10 28.43
CA LEU A 17 -19.43 10.72 29.03
C LEU A 17 -18.29 10.73 28.01
N LEU A 18 -18.51 10.23 26.77
CA LEU A 18 -17.51 10.28 25.70
C LEU A 18 -17.15 11.72 25.33
N ASN A 19 -18.14 12.59 25.18
CA ASN A 19 -17.90 14.02 24.94
C ASN A 19 -17.11 14.64 26.08
N ALA A 20 -17.48 14.39 27.33
CA ALA A 20 -16.75 14.92 28.50
C ALA A 20 -15.30 14.41 28.54
N MET A 21 -15.08 13.14 28.27
CA MET A 21 -13.75 12.52 28.25
C MET A 21 -12.86 13.09 27.14
N LEU A 22 -13.40 13.27 25.94
CA LEU A 22 -12.60 13.69 24.78
C LEU A 22 -12.43 15.22 24.71
N ILE A 23 -13.46 16.00 25.02
CA ILE A 23 -13.43 17.47 24.91
C ILE A 23 -12.66 18.12 26.06
N VAL A 24 -12.99 17.76 27.30
CA VAL A 24 -12.37 18.38 28.49
C VAL A 24 -11.49 17.44 29.29
N SER A 25 -11.19 16.27 28.77
CA SER A 25 -10.35 15.24 29.43
C SER A 25 -10.86 14.88 30.84
N ALA A 26 -12.18 14.68 30.99
CA ALA A 26 -12.80 14.36 32.27
C ALA A 26 -12.41 12.97 32.78
N ASN A 27 -11.63 12.89 33.85
CA ASN A 27 -11.12 11.64 34.43
C ASN A 27 -12.23 10.80 35.08
N ASP A 28 -13.21 11.44 35.70
CA ASP A 28 -14.40 10.76 36.24
C ASP A 28 -15.25 10.11 35.11
N ALA A 29 -15.43 10.80 34.01
CA ALA A 29 -16.10 10.22 32.83
C ALA A 29 -15.34 8.99 32.28
N ALA A 30 -14.01 9.08 32.16
CA ALA A 30 -13.18 7.94 31.71
C ALA A 30 -13.31 6.75 32.68
N SER A 31 -13.30 7.00 34.01
CA SER A 31 -13.44 5.96 35.02
C SER A 31 -14.82 5.30 34.98
N VAL A 32 -15.90 6.07 34.76
CA VAL A 32 -17.27 5.54 34.66
C VAL A 32 -17.42 4.71 33.38
N ILE A 33 -16.90 5.16 32.26
CA ILE A 33 -16.90 4.38 31.00
C ILE A 33 -16.13 3.07 31.21
N ALA A 34 -14.96 3.13 31.84
CA ALA A 34 -14.15 1.94 32.11
C ALA A 34 -14.90 0.91 32.97
N TRP A 35 -15.59 1.40 34.01
CA TRP A 35 -16.40 0.52 34.87
C TRP A 35 -17.61 -0.09 34.12
N ASP A 36 -18.31 0.73 33.33
CA ASP A 36 -19.52 0.31 32.59
C ASP A 36 -19.20 -0.71 31.49
N VAL A 37 -18.10 -0.52 30.75
CA VAL A 37 -17.71 -1.40 29.62
C VAL A 37 -16.92 -2.61 30.11
N GLY A 38 -16.03 -2.43 31.06
CA GLY A 38 -15.12 -3.48 31.55
C GLY A 38 -15.66 -4.29 32.73
N GLY A 39 -16.83 -3.95 33.27
CA GLY A 39 -17.37 -4.51 34.52
C GLY A 39 -16.56 -4.07 35.77
N SER A 40 -15.38 -3.54 35.58
CA SER A 40 -14.52 -2.89 36.55
C SER A 40 -13.46 -2.06 35.83
N VAL A 41 -12.85 -1.08 36.50
CA VAL A 41 -11.73 -0.31 35.96
C VAL A 41 -10.56 -1.24 35.58
N VAL A 42 -10.26 -2.22 36.43
CA VAL A 42 -9.19 -3.22 36.17
C VAL A 42 -9.51 -4.06 34.92
N GLY A 43 -10.75 -4.56 34.79
CA GLY A 43 -11.18 -5.32 33.62
C GLY A 43 -11.09 -4.52 32.33
N PHE A 44 -11.41 -3.23 32.38
CA PHE A 44 -11.26 -2.34 31.21
C PHE A 44 -9.80 -2.09 30.84
N VAL A 45 -8.91 -1.87 31.83
CA VAL A 45 -7.48 -1.73 31.59
C VAL A 45 -6.88 -2.98 30.96
N GLN A 46 -7.33 -4.17 31.34
CA GLN A 46 -6.94 -5.42 30.66
C GLN A 46 -7.37 -5.42 29.20
N GLN A 47 -8.60 -4.96 28.89
CA GLN A 47 -9.08 -4.83 27.51
C GLN A 47 -8.27 -3.77 26.72
N MET A 48 -7.91 -2.63 27.35
CA MET A 48 -7.03 -1.62 26.73
C MET A 48 -5.68 -2.24 26.33
N ASN A 49 -5.04 -2.99 27.22
CA ASN A 49 -3.76 -3.65 26.93
C ASN A 49 -3.87 -4.74 25.87
N ALA A 50 -4.94 -5.54 25.91
CA ALA A 50 -5.22 -6.53 24.85
C ALA A 50 -5.39 -5.85 23.49
N ARG A 51 -6.15 -4.74 23.45
CA ARG A 51 -6.33 -3.98 22.21
C ARG A 51 -5.04 -3.35 21.70
N ALA A 52 -4.21 -2.81 22.58
CA ALA A 52 -2.88 -2.31 22.21
C ALA A 52 -2.01 -3.41 21.59
N ALA A 53 -2.00 -4.60 22.18
CA ALA A 53 -1.26 -5.76 21.62
C ALA A 53 -1.79 -6.18 20.23
N GLU A 54 -3.12 -6.21 20.03
CA GLU A 54 -3.73 -6.50 18.72
C GLU A 54 -3.32 -5.47 17.64
N LEU A 55 -3.12 -4.20 18.04
CA LEU A 55 -2.63 -3.14 17.16
C LEU A 55 -1.11 -3.21 16.95
N GLY A 56 -0.42 -4.17 17.54
CA GLY A 56 1.03 -4.34 17.43
C GLY A 56 1.81 -3.31 18.26
N CYS A 57 1.23 -2.80 19.35
CA CYS A 57 1.91 -1.91 20.29
C CYS A 57 2.79 -2.74 21.23
N THR A 58 4.11 -2.65 21.09
CA THR A 58 5.06 -3.46 21.85
C THR A 58 5.70 -2.70 23.02
N GLY A 59 5.63 -1.38 23.02
CA GLY A 59 6.18 -0.49 24.07
C GLY A 59 5.09 0.15 24.91
N THR A 60 3.85 -0.38 24.90
CA THR A 60 2.71 0.21 25.59
C THR A 60 2.20 -0.69 26.71
N ASN A 61 1.99 -0.12 27.87
CA ASN A 61 1.27 -0.72 28.99
C ASN A 61 0.39 0.32 29.68
N PHE A 62 -0.91 0.07 29.73
CA PHE A 62 -1.86 0.89 30.43
C PHE A 62 -2.12 0.35 31.84
N THR A 63 -2.15 1.24 32.84
CA THR A 63 -2.48 0.91 34.23
C THR A 63 -3.76 1.60 34.71
N CYS A 64 -4.26 2.58 33.94
CA CYS A 64 -5.48 3.30 34.22
C CYS A 64 -6.21 3.75 32.98
N ALA A 65 -7.50 4.06 33.10
CA ALA A 65 -8.33 4.52 31.98
C ALA A 65 -8.24 6.03 31.71
N HIS A 66 -7.79 6.82 32.68
CA HIS A 66 -7.83 8.30 32.66
C HIS A 66 -6.48 8.96 32.36
N GLY A 67 -5.36 8.23 32.38
CA GLY A 67 -4.04 8.76 32.06
C GLY A 67 -3.37 9.60 33.15
N LEU A 68 -3.86 9.59 34.38
CA LEU A 68 -3.10 10.16 35.51
C LEU A 68 -1.82 9.33 35.71
N PHE A 69 -0.80 9.98 36.27
CA PHE A 69 0.52 9.42 36.43
C PHE A 69 0.52 8.12 37.23
N ASP A 70 1.15 7.11 36.63
CA ASP A 70 1.54 5.85 37.24
C ASP A 70 2.81 5.36 36.54
N TYR A 71 3.79 4.82 37.30
CA TYR A 71 5.06 4.37 36.76
C TYR A 71 4.91 3.24 35.69
N GLY A 72 3.85 2.45 35.81
CA GLY A 72 3.56 1.39 34.86
C GLY A 72 2.80 1.86 33.62
N ASN A 73 2.27 3.09 33.60
CA ASN A 73 1.49 3.65 32.49
C ASN A 73 2.42 4.28 31.46
N VAL A 74 2.88 3.47 30.51
CA VAL A 74 3.91 3.84 29.54
C VAL A 74 3.46 3.58 28.11
N SER A 75 3.98 4.39 27.18
CA SER A 75 3.78 4.18 25.74
C SER A 75 4.94 4.79 24.94
N THR A 76 4.92 4.60 23.64
CA THR A 76 5.84 5.23 22.68
C THR A 76 5.06 6.04 21.65
N ALA A 77 5.73 7.00 20.99
CA ALA A 77 5.09 7.78 19.92
C ALA A 77 4.63 6.87 18.78
N GLN A 78 5.40 5.85 18.45
CA GLN A 78 5.05 4.87 17.41
C GLN A 78 3.79 4.05 17.76
N ASP A 79 3.67 3.59 19.00
CA ASP A 79 2.49 2.85 19.45
C ASP A 79 1.25 3.73 19.52
N LEU A 80 1.40 4.97 20.02
CA LEU A 80 0.30 5.94 20.03
C LEU A 80 -0.14 6.32 18.61
N ALA A 81 0.76 6.35 17.63
CA ALA A 81 0.38 6.56 16.23
C ALA A 81 -0.49 5.41 15.70
N LYS A 82 -0.19 4.14 16.05
CA LYS A 82 -1.05 3.00 15.70
C LYS A 82 -2.44 3.08 16.34
N ILE A 83 -2.48 3.47 17.63
CA ILE A 83 -3.74 3.68 18.34
C ILE A 83 -4.52 4.83 17.71
N ALA A 84 -3.87 5.95 17.39
CA ALA A 84 -4.47 7.10 16.74
C ALA A 84 -5.06 6.76 15.37
N ALA A 85 -4.35 5.96 14.56
CA ALA A 85 -4.85 5.47 13.27
C ALA A 85 -6.12 4.62 13.44
N ALA A 86 -6.17 3.74 14.43
CA ALA A 86 -7.37 2.96 14.75
C ALA A 86 -8.53 3.84 15.24
N CYS A 87 -8.24 4.89 15.98
CA CYS A 87 -9.22 5.88 16.42
C CYS A 87 -9.76 6.70 15.25
N ALA A 88 -8.88 7.18 14.36
CA ALA A 88 -9.26 7.96 13.17
C ALA A 88 -10.19 7.19 12.23
N ALA A 89 -10.01 5.87 12.13
CA ALA A 89 -10.88 4.98 11.35
C ALA A 89 -12.29 4.80 11.96
N ASN A 90 -12.51 5.21 13.21
CA ASN A 90 -13.80 5.14 13.89
C ASN A 90 -14.56 6.47 13.79
N GLN A 91 -15.62 6.49 12.99
CA GLN A 91 -16.41 7.72 12.72
C GLN A 91 -16.97 8.36 14.00
N THR A 92 -17.46 7.56 14.95
CA THR A 92 -18.00 8.09 16.22
C THR A 92 -16.90 8.78 17.04
N PHE A 93 -15.72 8.16 17.12
CA PHE A 93 -14.56 8.78 17.79
C PHE A 93 -14.18 10.09 17.11
N ALA A 94 -13.99 10.07 15.80
CA ALA A 94 -13.55 11.24 15.03
C ALA A 94 -14.55 12.42 15.21
N GLN A 95 -15.85 12.14 15.14
CA GLN A 95 -16.89 13.13 15.34
C GLN A 95 -16.84 13.73 16.75
N VAL A 96 -16.77 12.91 17.79
CA VAL A 96 -16.74 13.38 19.18
C VAL A 96 -15.43 14.11 19.49
N ALA A 97 -14.29 13.58 19.07
CA ALA A 97 -12.98 14.19 19.31
C ALA A 97 -12.79 15.51 18.55
N GLY A 98 -13.46 15.66 17.39
CA GLY A 98 -13.50 16.89 16.59
C GLY A 98 -14.49 17.94 17.08
N THR A 99 -15.25 17.66 18.14
CA THR A 99 -16.24 18.58 18.69
C THR A 99 -15.56 19.63 19.59
N ALA A 100 -15.66 20.89 19.20
CA ALA A 100 -15.07 21.99 19.99
C ALA A 100 -15.88 22.34 21.26
N SER A 101 -17.19 22.16 21.23
CA SER A 101 -18.09 22.49 22.34
C SER A 101 -19.29 21.56 22.37
N TYR A 102 -19.73 21.17 23.57
CA TYR A 102 -20.86 20.26 23.74
C TYR A 102 -21.69 20.66 24.97
N VAL A 103 -23.01 20.60 24.82
CA VAL A 103 -23.94 20.87 25.93
C VAL A 103 -24.23 19.55 26.65
N LEU A 104 -23.73 19.42 27.87
CA LEU A 104 -24.09 18.33 28.78
C LEU A 104 -25.48 18.56 29.33
N PRO A 105 -26.43 17.67 29.11
CA PRO A 105 -27.82 17.87 29.58
C PRO A 105 -27.95 17.76 31.09
N ALA A 106 -29.09 18.21 31.62
CA ALA A 106 -29.47 17.94 32.98
C ALA A 106 -29.57 16.43 33.26
N THR A 107 -29.32 16.05 34.49
CA THR A 107 -29.41 14.65 34.96
C THR A 107 -30.40 14.55 36.14
N ASN A 108 -30.57 13.35 36.66
CA ASN A 108 -31.38 13.17 37.88
C ASN A 108 -30.81 13.90 39.09
N LEU A 109 -29.47 14.19 39.10
CA LEU A 109 -28.81 14.88 40.22
C LEU A 109 -28.35 16.30 39.90
N ARG A 110 -28.24 16.66 38.62
CA ARG A 110 -27.87 17.98 38.13
C ARG A 110 -29.06 18.59 37.37
N LYS A 111 -29.66 19.62 37.90
CA LYS A 111 -30.90 20.20 37.37
C LYS A 111 -30.72 21.08 36.13
N ALA A 112 -29.51 21.60 35.91
CA ALA A 112 -29.21 22.48 34.78
C ALA A 112 -28.24 21.78 33.80
N GLU A 113 -28.42 22.05 32.54
CA GLU A 113 -27.42 21.78 31.52
C GLU A 113 -26.25 22.74 31.65
N TYR A 114 -25.06 22.35 31.14
CA TYR A 114 -23.94 23.26 31.00
C TYR A 114 -23.04 22.89 29.83
N THR A 115 -22.41 23.89 29.24
CA THR A 115 -21.54 23.73 28.10
C THR A 115 -20.11 23.39 28.55
N ILE A 116 -19.53 22.35 27.93
CA ILE A 116 -18.10 22.06 27.98
C ILE A 116 -17.47 22.48 26.66
N SER A 117 -16.26 23.03 26.72
CA SER A 117 -15.53 23.47 25.53
C SER A 117 -14.08 22.99 25.58
N SER A 118 -13.55 22.65 24.42
CA SER A 118 -12.14 22.25 24.28
C SER A 118 -11.23 23.42 24.61
N SER A 119 -10.21 23.17 25.42
CA SER A 119 -9.14 24.13 25.69
C SER A 119 -8.00 24.02 24.66
N ASN A 120 -8.13 23.20 23.63
CA ASN A 120 -7.07 22.99 22.66
C ASN A 120 -7.05 24.12 21.64
N SER A 121 -5.93 24.85 21.60
CA SER A 121 -5.75 26.02 20.74
C SER A 121 -5.77 25.69 19.24
N LEU A 122 -5.37 24.48 18.84
CA LEU A 122 -5.40 24.06 17.41
C LEU A 122 -6.83 23.94 16.84
N MET A 123 -7.83 23.73 17.71
CA MET A 123 -9.25 23.61 17.33
C MET A 123 -10.09 24.85 17.67
N ASN A 124 -9.53 25.84 18.32
CA ASN A 124 -10.22 27.07 18.68
C ASN A 124 -9.96 28.13 17.62
N SER A 125 -10.99 28.50 16.85
CA SER A 125 -10.90 29.47 15.75
C SER A 125 -10.49 30.89 16.19
N GLU A 126 -10.56 31.21 17.49
CA GLU A 126 -10.12 32.48 18.06
C GLU A 126 -8.62 32.45 18.44
N SER A 127 -7.99 31.28 18.43
CA SER A 127 -6.58 31.11 18.77
C SER A 127 -5.66 31.39 17.58
N THR A 128 -4.51 31.98 17.87
CA THR A 128 -3.40 32.12 16.86
C THR A 128 -2.86 30.80 16.39
N ASN A 129 -3.04 29.73 17.18
CA ASN A 129 -2.60 28.38 16.85
C ASN A 129 -3.69 27.57 16.10
N TYR A 130 -4.85 28.19 15.80
CA TYR A 130 -5.91 27.50 15.06
C TYR A 130 -5.43 27.06 13.67
N ARG A 131 -5.78 25.82 13.30
CA ARG A 131 -5.53 25.26 11.97
C ARG A 131 -6.79 24.58 11.45
N GLU A 132 -7.34 25.12 10.38
CA GLU A 132 -8.59 24.64 9.77
C GLU A 132 -8.51 23.17 9.34
N TYR A 133 -7.33 22.73 8.92
CA TYR A 133 -7.09 21.35 8.50
C TYR A 133 -7.06 20.35 9.67
N VAL A 134 -6.96 20.78 10.93
CA VAL A 134 -6.97 19.89 12.09
C VAL A 134 -8.38 19.41 12.38
N GLN A 135 -8.59 18.09 12.31
CA GLN A 135 -9.89 17.44 12.48
C GLN A 135 -10.19 17.10 13.93
N TRP A 136 -9.19 16.65 14.67
CA TRP A 136 -9.32 16.37 16.09
C TRP A 136 -7.96 16.34 16.80
N VAL A 137 -8.00 16.56 18.10
CA VAL A 137 -6.82 16.61 18.96
C VAL A 137 -7.14 16.00 20.31
N LYS A 138 -6.17 15.24 20.86
CA LYS A 138 -6.18 14.84 22.26
C LYS A 138 -4.86 15.17 22.93
N GLY A 139 -4.88 16.13 23.85
CA GLY A 139 -3.73 16.51 24.67
C GLY A 139 -3.72 15.80 26.02
N GLY A 140 -2.56 15.79 26.65
CA GLY A 140 -2.34 15.32 28.01
C GLY A 140 -1.14 16.01 28.64
N PHE A 141 -1.17 16.15 29.99
CA PHE A 141 -0.07 16.71 30.76
C PHE A 141 0.03 16.06 32.13
N THR A 142 1.23 15.63 32.48
CA THR A 142 1.65 15.40 33.86
C THR A 142 3.05 15.99 34.03
N THR A 143 3.44 16.31 35.30
CA THR A 143 4.77 16.89 35.56
C THR A 143 5.92 16.03 35.04
N LEU A 144 5.79 14.71 35.06
CA LEU A 144 6.84 13.78 34.59
C LEU A 144 6.74 13.45 33.11
N ALA A 145 5.54 13.39 32.54
CA ALA A 145 5.37 13.12 31.13
C ALA A 145 5.62 14.34 30.23
N GLY A 146 5.58 15.55 30.82
CA GLY A 146 5.55 16.75 30.01
C GLY A 146 4.22 16.92 29.27
N ARG A 147 4.19 17.79 28.30
CA ARG A 147 3.03 18.00 27.42
C ARG A 147 3.05 17.01 26.27
N CYS A 148 1.96 16.32 26.10
CA CYS A 148 1.81 15.31 25.07
C CYS A 148 0.58 15.64 24.22
N ILE A 149 0.64 15.35 22.93
CA ILE A 149 -0.47 15.56 22.00
C ILE A 149 -0.52 14.44 20.96
N VAL A 150 -1.73 14.05 20.64
CA VAL A 150 -2.06 13.30 19.42
C VAL A 150 -3.02 14.16 18.63
N ALA A 151 -2.73 14.44 17.38
CA ALA A 151 -3.57 15.24 16.51
C ALA A 151 -3.74 14.55 15.14
N PHE A 152 -4.85 14.82 14.49
CA PHE A 152 -5.19 14.33 13.18
C PHE A 152 -5.62 15.50 12.30
N ALA A 153 -5.04 15.59 11.12
CA ALA A 153 -5.27 16.64 10.15
C ALA A 153 -5.66 16.06 8.80
N GLN A 154 -6.47 16.79 8.05
CA GLN A 154 -6.86 16.43 6.69
C GLN A 154 -6.91 17.67 5.81
N GLN A 155 -6.25 17.58 4.65
CA GLN A 155 -6.26 18.63 3.62
C GLN A 155 -6.12 17.98 2.25
N ASP A 156 -6.86 18.49 1.25
CA ASP A 156 -6.79 18.06 -0.16
C ASP A 156 -6.95 16.53 -0.37
N GLY A 157 -7.76 15.88 0.47
CA GLY A 157 -7.99 14.44 0.41
C GLY A 157 -6.95 13.58 1.13
N HIS A 158 -5.87 14.18 1.62
CA HIS A 158 -4.82 13.49 2.37
C HIS A 158 -4.93 13.73 3.87
N SER A 159 -4.58 12.72 4.65
CA SER A 159 -4.76 12.74 6.11
C SER A 159 -3.47 12.34 6.81
N TYR A 160 -3.12 13.08 7.86
CA TYR A 160 -1.97 12.80 8.70
C TYR A 160 -2.34 12.75 10.18
N GLY A 161 -1.74 11.81 10.89
CA GLY A 161 -1.72 11.77 12.34
C GLY A 161 -0.34 12.15 12.85
N LEU A 162 -0.27 12.96 13.90
CA LEU A 162 0.98 13.23 14.59
C LEU A 162 0.90 12.87 16.06
N VAL A 163 2.04 12.52 16.63
CA VAL A 163 2.21 12.28 18.08
C VAL A 163 3.45 13.00 18.55
N ILE A 164 3.29 13.87 19.54
CA ILE A 164 4.40 14.54 20.23
C ILE A 164 4.32 14.20 21.70
N LEU A 165 5.43 13.75 22.27
CA LEU A 165 5.54 13.38 23.68
C LEU A 165 6.65 14.17 24.37
N GLY A 166 6.46 14.49 25.63
CA GLY A 166 7.51 15.05 26.49
C GLY A 166 7.89 16.49 26.21
N CYS A 167 7.01 17.28 25.58
CA CYS A 167 7.30 18.69 25.31
C CYS A 167 7.23 19.50 26.61
N ASP A 168 8.13 20.49 26.76
CA ASP A 168 8.29 21.30 27.96
C ASP A 168 7.22 22.40 28.09
N THR A 169 6.89 23.08 26.97
CA THR A 169 5.93 24.18 26.94
C THR A 169 4.81 23.97 25.91
N LEU A 170 3.71 24.72 26.07
CA LEU A 170 2.63 24.73 25.07
C LEU A 170 3.07 25.36 23.74
N ASP A 171 3.87 26.44 23.83
CA ASP A 171 4.33 27.15 22.65
C ASP A 171 5.23 26.26 21.77
N HIS A 172 6.17 25.53 22.39
CA HIS A 172 6.99 24.55 21.66
C HIS A 172 6.15 23.40 21.10
N LEU A 173 5.12 22.95 21.85
CA LEU A 173 4.23 21.89 21.38
C LEU A 173 3.45 22.31 20.13
N PHE A 174 2.87 23.52 20.14
CA PHE A 174 2.11 24.00 18.99
C PHE A 174 3.01 24.34 17.79
N ALA A 175 4.17 24.95 18.03
CA ALA A 175 5.15 25.18 16.96
C ALA A 175 5.58 23.86 16.29
N ALA A 176 5.86 22.82 17.09
CA ALA A 176 6.20 21.51 16.56
C ALA A 176 5.03 20.85 15.81
N CYS A 177 3.77 21.07 16.21
CA CYS A 177 2.61 20.60 15.46
C CYS A 177 2.53 21.28 14.09
N ASP A 178 2.71 22.60 14.05
CA ASP A 178 2.69 23.38 12.81
C ASP A 178 3.80 22.92 11.86
N ASP A 179 5.05 22.88 12.32
CA ASP A 179 6.21 22.48 11.53
C ASP A 179 6.03 21.06 10.94
N LEU A 180 5.50 20.11 11.73
CA LEU A 180 5.30 18.73 11.30
C LEU A 180 4.16 18.58 10.30
N PHE A 181 3.04 19.28 10.49
CA PHE A 181 1.94 19.24 9.53
C PHE A 181 2.30 19.97 8.23
N ASP A 182 2.94 21.14 8.32
CA ASP A 182 3.40 21.88 7.15
C ASP A 182 4.40 21.03 6.34
N TRP A 183 5.35 20.38 7.03
CA TRP A 183 6.28 19.45 6.38
C TRP A 183 5.53 18.28 5.72
N ALA A 184 4.58 17.66 6.41
CA ALA A 184 3.85 16.50 5.87
C ALA A 184 3.04 16.88 4.63
N PHE A 185 2.27 17.98 4.67
CA PHE A 185 1.48 18.43 3.52
C PHE A 185 2.33 18.94 2.36
N ALA A 186 3.53 19.48 2.62
CA ALA A 186 4.43 19.94 1.57
C ALA A 186 5.29 18.84 0.94
N SER A 187 5.61 17.77 1.71
CA SER A 187 6.62 16.78 1.30
C SER A 187 6.03 15.55 0.64
N PHE A 188 4.76 15.26 0.85
CA PHE A 188 4.10 14.09 0.29
C PHE A 188 3.10 14.51 -0.79
N ALA A 189 3.11 13.80 -1.89
CA ALA A 189 2.20 14.04 -3.02
C ALA A 189 1.95 12.77 -3.82
N ASP A 190 0.90 12.78 -4.64
CA ASP A 190 0.72 11.80 -5.70
C ASP A 190 1.82 11.95 -6.74
N ARG A 191 2.54 10.87 -7.01
CA ARG A 191 3.65 10.86 -7.97
C ARG A 191 3.54 9.67 -8.91
N PRO A 192 3.90 9.84 -10.19
CA PRO A 192 3.99 8.73 -11.10
C PRO A 192 5.17 7.83 -10.70
N LEU A 193 4.91 6.54 -10.50
CA LEU A 193 5.92 5.55 -10.12
C LEU A 193 6.36 4.70 -11.30
N VAL A 194 5.45 4.43 -12.20
CA VAL A 194 5.66 3.63 -13.41
C VAL A 194 4.96 4.30 -14.58
N ASP A 195 5.67 4.48 -15.67
CA ASP A 195 5.10 4.85 -16.96
C ASP A 195 5.00 3.65 -17.90
N THR A 196 4.31 3.82 -19.02
CA THR A 196 4.14 2.76 -20.02
C THR A 196 5.25 2.74 -21.08
N LYS A 197 6.26 3.59 -20.99
CA LYS A 197 7.30 3.77 -22.05
C LYS A 197 8.65 3.24 -21.63
N THR A 198 8.90 3.12 -20.32
CA THR A 198 10.17 2.66 -19.77
C THR A 198 10.19 1.14 -19.67
N VAL A 199 11.28 0.52 -20.12
CA VAL A 199 11.52 -0.91 -19.92
C VAL A 199 11.68 -1.19 -18.44
N LEU A 200 10.79 -2.00 -17.88
CA LEU A 200 10.86 -2.38 -16.46
C LEU A 200 11.77 -3.60 -16.24
N THR A 201 11.72 -4.56 -17.16
CA THR A 201 12.51 -5.78 -17.07
C THR A 201 12.56 -6.49 -18.44
N THR A 202 13.29 -7.58 -18.51
CA THR A 202 13.39 -8.42 -19.70
C THR A 202 13.19 -9.89 -19.34
N VAL A 203 12.71 -10.69 -20.30
CA VAL A 203 12.60 -12.15 -20.18
C VAL A 203 13.32 -12.82 -21.35
N ASP A 204 14.10 -13.86 -21.09
CA ASP A 204 14.83 -14.60 -22.10
C ASP A 204 13.92 -15.15 -23.18
N LEU A 205 14.30 -14.93 -24.47
CA LEU A 205 13.57 -15.39 -25.63
C LEU A 205 14.22 -16.64 -26.22
N THR A 206 13.44 -17.68 -26.36
CA THR A 206 13.90 -18.91 -27.06
C THR A 206 13.42 -18.96 -28.50
N LYS A 207 14.14 -19.67 -29.37
CA LYS A 207 13.85 -19.80 -30.81
C LYS A 207 13.94 -18.50 -31.63
N CYS A 208 14.66 -17.51 -31.10
CA CYS A 208 15.06 -16.32 -31.81
C CYS A 208 16.56 -16.14 -31.63
N ARG A 209 17.31 -16.00 -32.71
CA ARG A 209 18.79 -15.83 -32.69
C ARG A 209 19.21 -14.38 -32.73
N THR A 210 18.34 -13.55 -33.29
CA THR A 210 18.60 -12.11 -33.46
C THR A 210 18.33 -11.33 -32.20
N GLU A 211 17.43 -11.84 -31.32
CA GLU A 211 17.02 -11.17 -30.09
C GLU A 211 17.04 -12.16 -28.93
N PRO A 212 17.89 -11.89 -27.92
CA PRO A 212 18.06 -12.81 -26.79
C PRO A 212 16.94 -12.71 -25.74
N ALA A 213 16.24 -11.55 -25.67
CA ALA A 213 15.23 -11.28 -24.66
C ALA A 213 14.09 -10.41 -25.20
N VAL A 214 12.95 -10.49 -24.52
CA VAL A 214 11.78 -9.63 -24.71
C VAL A 214 11.84 -8.49 -23.70
N GLU A 215 11.74 -7.26 -24.16
CA GLU A 215 11.58 -6.08 -23.31
C GLU A 215 10.13 -5.97 -22.85
N LEU A 216 9.95 -5.76 -21.54
CA LEU A 216 8.65 -5.68 -20.91
C LEU A 216 8.41 -4.28 -20.33
N TYR A 217 7.22 -3.80 -20.62
CA TYR A 217 6.71 -2.49 -20.25
C TYR A 217 5.44 -2.66 -19.41
N ALA A 218 5.13 -1.67 -18.58
CA ALA A 218 3.84 -1.66 -17.89
C ALA A 218 2.69 -1.43 -18.88
N ALA A 219 1.62 -2.20 -18.76
CA ALA A 219 0.43 -2.03 -19.57
C ALA A 219 -0.36 -0.75 -19.25
N ALA A 220 -0.20 -0.22 -18.03
CA ALA A 220 -0.80 1.00 -17.56
C ALA A 220 0.16 1.75 -16.62
N PRO A 221 0.02 3.07 -16.47
CA PRO A 221 0.80 3.81 -15.49
C PRO A 221 0.35 3.45 -14.07
N VAL A 222 1.30 3.50 -13.11
CA VAL A 222 1.02 3.34 -11.69
C VAL A 222 1.46 4.61 -10.98
N SER A 223 0.59 5.18 -10.16
CA SER A 223 0.90 6.30 -9.28
C SER A 223 0.79 5.86 -7.82
N GLY A 224 1.49 6.54 -6.94
CA GLY A 224 1.43 6.31 -5.52
C GLY A 224 1.64 7.60 -4.75
N TYR A 225 1.10 7.66 -3.54
CA TYR A 225 1.27 8.78 -2.64
C TYR A 225 2.48 8.55 -1.74
N GLY A 226 3.45 9.48 -1.76
CA GLY A 226 4.66 9.33 -0.97
C GLY A 226 5.57 10.54 -1.04
N HIS A 227 6.68 10.48 -0.30
CA HIS A 227 7.72 11.50 -0.28
C HIS A 227 8.57 11.44 -1.55
N SER A 228 9.14 12.58 -1.96
CA SER A 228 10.01 12.66 -3.14
C SER A 228 11.20 11.71 -3.10
N ASP A 229 11.72 11.44 -1.91
CA ASP A 229 12.90 10.60 -1.68
C ASP A 229 12.59 9.10 -1.51
N ASP A 230 11.31 8.73 -1.43
CA ASP A 230 10.88 7.33 -1.32
C ASP A 230 11.35 6.53 -2.53
N LYS A 231 11.88 5.35 -2.28
CA LYS A 231 12.44 4.47 -3.30
C LYS A 231 11.36 3.61 -3.93
N VAL A 232 11.29 3.67 -5.26
CA VAL A 232 10.47 2.75 -6.05
C VAL A 232 11.23 1.44 -6.25
N SER A 233 10.57 0.32 -5.99
CA SER A 233 11.10 -1.01 -6.25
C SER A 233 10.03 -1.93 -6.81
N TYR A 234 10.45 -3.03 -7.45
CA TYR A 234 9.56 -3.94 -8.16
C TYR A 234 9.83 -5.38 -7.75
N SER A 235 8.76 -6.16 -7.69
CA SER A 235 8.81 -7.62 -7.68
C SER A 235 8.10 -8.14 -8.92
N PHE A 236 8.70 -9.10 -9.62
CA PHE A 236 8.19 -9.58 -10.90
C PHE A 236 7.73 -11.04 -10.77
N ASP A 237 6.51 -11.30 -11.27
CA ASP A 237 6.01 -12.65 -11.52
C ASP A 237 6.06 -12.91 -13.03
N LEU A 238 7.10 -13.63 -13.46
CA LEU A 238 7.46 -13.84 -14.85
C LEU A 238 7.84 -15.29 -15.10
N PRO A 239 7.56 -15.83 -16.31
CA PRO A 239 8.13 -17.09 -16.72
C PRO A 239 9.66 -16.97 -16.87
N GLU A 240 10.39 -18.03 -16.58
CA GLU A 240 11.86 -18.06 -16.74
C GLU A 240 12.27 -17.76 -18.17
N ARG A 241 11.51 -18.25 -19.16
CA ARG A 241 11.77 -18.07 -20.59
C ARG A 241 10.47 -18.02 -21.38
N VAL A 242 10.48 -17.29 -22.49
CA VAL A 242 9.37 -17.21 -23.43
C VAL A 242 9.81 -17.74 -24.80
N SER A 243 8.96 -18.50 -25.47
CA SER A 243 9.22 -18.94 -26.86
C SER A 243 8.75 -17.86 -27.84
N ALA A 244 9.57 -17.45 -28.79
CA ALA A 244 9.06 -16.70 -29.94
C ALA A 244 8.02 -17.60 -30.68
N THR A 245 6.86 -17.13 -31.06
CA THR A 245 6.40 -15.82 -31.44
C THR A 245 5.65 -15.16 -30.30
N VAL A 246 6.02 -13.93 -29.96
CA VAL A 246 5.32 -13.07 -29.00
C VAL A 246 4.69 -11.92 -29.77
N LYS A 247 3.41 -11.64 -29.55
CA LYS A 247 2.69 -10.56 -30.25
C LYS A 247 2.87 -9.24 -29.51
N GLU A 248 2.83 -8.13 -30.23
CA GLU A 248 2.71 -6.80 -29.63
C GLU A 248 1.50 -6.74 -28.68
N GLY A 249 1.67 -6.12 -27.50
CA GLY A 249 0.66 -6.02 -26.45
C GLY A 249 0.40 -7.32 -25.68
N GLN A 250 1.11 -8.39 -25.97
CA GLN A 250 0.91 -9.65 -25.25
C GLN A 250 1.40 -9.54 -23.81
N LYS A 251 0.51 -9.87 -22.85
CA LYS A 251 0.87 -10.00 -21.44
C LYS A 251 1.78 -11.20 -21.23
N LEU A 252 2.90 -10.98 -20.56
CA LEU A 252 3.89 -12.02 -20.25
C LEU A 252 4.09 -12.23 -18.75
N GLY A 253 3.55 -11.36 -17.91
CA GLY A 253 3.60 -11.47 -16.46
C GLY A 253 3.01 -10.27 -15.76
N THR A 254 3.38 -10.09 -14.50
CA THR A 254 2.97 -8.95 -13.66
C THR A 254 4.14 -8.36 -12.91
N ALA A 255 4.09 -7.07 -12.62
CA ALA A 255 4.97 -6.39 -11.68
C ALA A 255 4.16 -5.91 -10.49
N THR A 256 4.62 -6.19 -9.28
CA THR A 256 4.16 -5.55 -8.07
C THR A 256 5.07 -4.35 -7.78
N VAL A 257 4.48 -3.18 -7.62
CA VAL A 257 5.17 -1.91 -7.43
C VAL A 257 5.17 -1.57 -5.95
N TYR A 258 6.34 -1.26 -5.41
CA TYR A 258 6.53 -0.87 -4.02
C TYR A 258 7.07 0.56 -3.96
N LEU A 259 6.61 1.32 -2.98
CA LEU A 259 7.14 2.62 -2.60
C LEU A 259 7.66 2.52 -1.17
N ASP A 260 8.95 2.69 -0.99
CA ASP A 260 9.69 2.51 0.28
C ASP A 260 9.36 1.19 1.02
N GLY A 261 9.18 0.10 0.24
CA GLY A 261 8.86 -1.24 0.73
C GLY A 261 7.38 -1.53 0.97
N TYR A 262 6.50 -0.55 0.81
CA TYR A 262 5.03 -0.74 0.89
C TYR A 262 4.47 -1.00 -0.51
N GLU A 263 3.64 -2.03 -0.63
CA GLU A 263 2.95 -2.33 -1.89
C GLU A 263 1.96 -1.23 -2.25
N VAL A 264 2.12 -0.65 -3.46
CA VAL A 264 1.25 0.39 -3.99
C VAL A 264 0.24 -0.19 -4.98
N GLY A 265 0.64 -1.21 -5.74
CA GLY A 265 -0.25 -1.85 -6.69
C GLY A 265 0.46 -2.84 -7.60
N GLN A 266 -0.31 -3.47 -8.47
CA GLN A 266 0.18 -4.41 -9.46
C GLN A 266 -0.18 -3.93 -10.87
N VAL A 267 0.70 -4.24 -11.84
CA VAL A 267 0.49 -3.91 -13.24
C VAL A 267 0.92 -5.07 -14.13
N ASP A 268 0.16 -5.30 -15.20
CA ASP A 268 0.50 -6.28 -16.22
C ASP A 268 1.73 -5.84 -17.01
N LEU A 269 2.59 -6.79 -17.32
CA LEU A 269 3.77 -6.58 -18.14
C LEU A 269 3.51 -7.06 -19.58
N VAL A 270 3.68 -6.14 -20.52
CA VAL A 270 3.41 -6.35 -21.93
C VAL A 270 4.63 -5.97 -22.78
N THR A 271 4.70 -6.51 -24.00
CA THR A 271 5.69 -6.07 -24.99
C THR A 271 5.10 -5.04 -25.94
N HIS A 272 5.92 -4.09 -26.41
CA HIS A 272 5.52 -3.03 -27.35
C HIS A 272 5.81 -3.38 -28.81
N ARG A 273 6.34 -4.57 -29.10
CA ARG A 273 6.60 -5.04 -30.45
C ARG A 273 6.40 -6.56 -30.56
N GLU A 274 6.26 -7.02 -31.78
CA GLU A 274 6.22 -8.45 -32.08
C GLU A 274 7.63 -9.04 -32.13
N TYR A 275 7.80 -10.25 -31.58
CA TYR A 275 9.03 -11.07 -31.69
C TYR A 275 8.73 -12.34 -32.47
N VAL A 276 9.39 -12.51 -33.60
CA VAL A 276 9.15 -13.64 -34.53
C VAL A 276 10.24 -14.68 -34.40
N SER A 277 9.86 -15.96 -34.49
CA SER A 277 10.81 -17.08 -34.44
C SER A 277 11.60 -17.20 -35.73
N ASP A 278 12.92 -17.06 -35.66
CA ASP A 278 13.84 -17.34 -36.77
C ASP A 278 13.88 -18.81 -37.12
N PHE A 279 13.53 -19.69 -36.20
CA PHE A 279 13.50 -21.14 -36.42
C PHE A 279 12.46 -21.57 -37.44
N ARG A 280 11.37 -20.83 -37.64
CA ARG A 280 10.38 -21.11 -38.69
C ARG A 280 10.87 -20.74 -40.09
N THR A 281 11.68 -19.72 -40.23
CA THR A 281 12.31 -19.33 -41.49
C THR A 281 13.37 -20.32 -41.87
N ASP A 282 14.21 -20.79 -40.96
CA ASP A 282 15.22 -21.82 -41.18
C ASP A 282 14.61 -23.16 -41.63
N ILE A 283 13.51 -23.60 -41.00
CA ILE A 283 12.82 -24.84 -41.41
C ILE A 283 12.21 -24.70 -42.79
N LYS A 284 11.60 -23.57 -43.14
CA LYS A 284 11.05 -23.32 -44.46
C LYS A 284 12.16 -23.31 -45.53
N ALA A 285 13.26 -22.63 -45.24
CA ALA A 285 14.42 -22.59 -46.13
C ALA A 285 15.05 -23.98 -46.31
N THR A 286 15.19 -24.75 -45.23
CA THR A 286 15.72 -26.11 -45.24
C THR A 286 14.80 -27.06 -46.01
N LEU A 287 13.49 -26.99 -45.84
CA LEU A 287 12.50 -27.74 -46.58
C LEU A 287 12.53 -27.40 -48.08
N LEU A 288 12.63 -26.12 -48.43
CA LEU A 288 12.77 -25.68 -49.83
C LEU A 288 14.05 -26.20 -50.47
N LEU A 289 15.18 -26.17 -49.78
CA LEU A 289 16.45 -26.74 -50.24
C LEU A 289 16.35 -28.25 -50.41
N LEU A 290 15.71 -28.95 -49.48
CA LEU A 290 15.49 -30.40 -49.55
C LEU A 290 14.60 -30.78 -50.74
N CYS A 291 13.52 -30.05 -50.96
CA CYS A 291 12.64 -30.23 -52.12
C CYS A 291 13.38 -29.98 -53.46
N ALA A 292 14.20 -28.92 -53.51
CA ALA A 292 15.02 -28.63 -54.68
C ALA A 292 16.04 -29.75 -54.95
N LEU A 293 16.69 -30.27 -53.91
CA LEU A 293 17.63 -31.40 -54.03
C LEU A 293 16.95 -32.66 -54.53
N ILE A 294 15.76 -32.98 -54.02
CA ILE A 294 14.95 -34.14 -54.50
C ILE A 294 14.58 -33.97 -55.98
N LEU A 295 14.17 -32.78 -56.40
CA LEU A 295 13.85 -32.50 -57.79
C LEU A 295 15.06 -32.66 -58.70
N ILE A 296 16.25 -32.22 -58.29
CA ILE A 296 17.51 -32.37 -58.97
C ILE A 296 17.86 -33.87 -59.12
N LEU A 297 17.75 -34.62 -58.01
CA LEU A 297 18.01 -36.09 -58.04
C LEU A 297 17.01 -36.82 -58.91
N CYS A 298 15.74 -36.48 -58.93
CA CYS A 298 14.74 -37.04 -59.84
C CYS A 298 15.04 -36.68 -61.27
N ALA A 299 15.44 -35.45 -61.58
CA ALA A 299 15.85 -35.05 -62.95
C ALA A 299 17.08 -35.80 -63.43
N LEU A 300 18.10 -35.96 -62.60
CA LEU A 300 19.30 -36.77 -62.91
C LEU A 300 18.97 -38.26 -63.14
N GLY A 301 18.09 -38.81 -62.27
CA GLY A 301 17.60 -40.19 -62.45
C GLY A 301 16.84 -40.39 -63.77
N PHE A 302 16.03 -39.41 -64.19
CA PHE A 302 15.30 -39.44 -65.45
C PHE A 302 16.24 -39.32 -66.64
N VAL A 303 17.29 -38.50 -66.54
CA VAL A 303 18.35 -38.43 -67.62
C VAL A 303 19.12 -39.71 -67.70
N THR A 304 19.52 -40.35 -66.59
CA THR A 304 20.23 -41.64 -66.65
C THR A 304 19.37 -42.77 -67.18
N LEU A 305 18.09 -42.82 -66.90
CA LEU A 305 17.13 -43.74 -67.43
C LEU A 305 16.93 -43.55 -68.98
N ARG A 306 16.97 -42.29 -69.44
CA ARG A 306 16.85 -41.94 -70.85
C ARG A 306 18.14 -42.18 -71.64
N CYS A 307 19.30 -41.89 -71.06
CA CYS A 307 20.61 -42.14 -71.68
C CYS A 307 21.08 -43.60 -71.54
N GLY A 308 20.56 -44.32 -70.51
CA GLY A 308 20.80 -45.76 -70.33
C GLY A 308 19.85 -46.65 -71.10
N GLY A 309 19.24 -46.13 -72.16
CA GLY A 309 18.45 -46.92 -73.12
C GLY A 309 19.23 -48.11 -73.61
N GLY A 310 18.95 -49.22 -72.97
CA GLY A 310 19.60 -50.51 -73.28
C GLY A 310 19.51 -50.82 -74.73
N LEU A 311 20.58 -51.45 -75.29
CA LEU A 311 20.68 -52.03 -76.62
C LEU A 311 19.34 -52.64 -77.03
N THR A 312 18.77 -52.14 -78.07
CA THR A 312 17.53 -52.69 -78.66
C THR A 312 17.69 -54.18 -78.90
N LEU A 313 16.60 -54.92 -78.76
CA LEU A 313 16.60 -56.42 -79.02
C LEU A 313 17.28 -56.79 -80.32
N ASN A 314 17.27 -55.91 -81.29
CA ASN A 314 17.98 -56.11 -82.56
C ASN A 314 19.51 -56.01 -82.47
N GLN A 315 20.03 -55.18 -81.57
CA GLN A 315 21.48 -55.10 -81.35
C GLN A 315 21.99 -56.31 -80.54
N ARG A 316 21.23 -56.84 -79.58
CA ARG A 316 21.55 -58.12 -78.91
C ARG A 316 21.52 -59.27 -79.82
N ARG A 317 20.63 -59.39 -80.84
CA ARG A 317 20.61 -60.45 -81.90
C ARG A 317 21.82 -60.34 -82.82
N ARG A 318 22.33 -59.16 -83.10
CA ARG A 318 23.54 -58.98 -83.93
C ARG A 318 24.84 -59.39 -83.20
N GLN A 319 24.91 -59.21 -81.90
CA GLN A 319 26.08 -59.68 -81.15
C GLN A 319 26.10 -61.20 -80.95
N MET A 320 24.96 -61.83 -80.81
CA MET A 320 24.89 -63.31 -80.73
C MET A 320 25.18 -64.01 -82.03
N LYS A 321 24.96 -63.39 -83.24
CA LYS A 321 25.33 -63.95 -84.55
C LYS A 321 26.83 -63.83 -84.93
N LYS A 322 27.60 -63.01 -84.14
CA LYS A 322 29.08 -62.91 -84.36
C LYS A 322 29.89 -63.83 -83.46
N ARG A 323 29.25 -64.64 -82.62
CA ARG A 323 29.92 -65.62 -81.71
C ARG A 323 29.60 -67.08 -82.04
N ARG A 324 29.12 -67.35 -83.26
CA ARG A 324 29.10 -68.73 -83.91
C ARG A 324 30.02 -68.78 -85.07
#